data_352ef4d56eaa250ce5fad7fc1228316e
#
_entry.id   352ef4d56eaa250ce5fad7fc1228316e
#
_cell.length_a   1.000
_cell.length_b   1.000
_cell.length_c   1.000
_cell.angle_alpha   90.00
_cell.angle_beta   90.00
_cell.angle_gamma   90.00
#
_symmetry.space_group_name_H-M   'P 1'
#
loop_
_entity.id
_entity.type
_entity.pdbx_description
1 polymer ?
#
loop_
_entity_poly.entity_id
_entity_poly.type
_entity_poly.pdbx_seq_one_letter_code
_entity_poly.pdbx_strand_id
1 'polypeptide(L)'
;MTIGKCAKLVLLALPLLAGCKGFWDAPSSSSTGTGSTTASSGNFYVLNAQASQIAGYYINAGAVTALTGSPYTVPALPIAITVAPNNAFLYVSTANGIYDYTIGTTGELSLANSSAPISSDQAASMQVDASNSWLVESVSGASLVYAIPINSSTGAATSHTEQFVALPASSVQQVAISPDDLHVFVAMGAGGTAIVPFNTANPNPLGVVSTIPVKNSAGAALSVGVDPSDRLFYIGETVATSGSNTGGLRVFNLSTVKELSGSPYASAGLAPYSILPLSSGDYVYVVNRQVSGSSTGVIAGFSVTSSNSIFSLTALGSTFSVGTNPESMVEDSTGTFVFAVDFGGNPDLKGYTFDTTNVGYLDAVISSATGSDPVEATAIAAAH
;
A
#
# COMPACT_ATOMS: atom_id res chain seq x y z
N MET A 1 -70.06 -36.25 -33.28
CA MET A 1 -69.45 -37.54 -32.98
C MET A 1 -67.96 -37.39 -33.20
N THR A 2 -67.17 -37.74 -32.22
CA THR A 2 -65.70 -37.81 -32.12
C THR A 2 -64.92 -36.49 -31.93
N ILE A 3 -64.43 -36.43 -30.75
CA ILE A 3 -63.66 -35.51 -30.02
C ILE A 3 -62.18 -35.60 -30.48
N GLY A 4 -61.57 -34.45 -30.81
CA GLY A 4 -60.10 -34.32 -31.01
C GLY A 4 -59.49 -33.46 -29.89
N LYS A 5 -58.69 -34.04 -29.03
CA LYS A 5 -58.00 -33.35 -27.93
C LYS A 5 -56.78 -32.61 -28.48
N CYS A 6 -56.76 -31.28 -28.38
CA CYS A 6 -55.56 -30.45 -28.53
C CYS A 6 -54.78 -30.43 -27.25
N ALA A 7 -53.59 -30.97 -27.24
CA ALA A 7 -52.60 -30.83 -26.19
C ALA A 7 -51.95 -29.41 -26.29
N LYS A 8 -52.08 -28.61 -25.25
CA LYS A 8 -51.35 -27.34 -25.14
C LYS A 8 -49.95 -27.58 -24.61
N LEU A 9 -48.97 -27.31 -25.45
CA LEU A 9 -47.55 -27.28 -25.07
C LEU A 9 -47.30 -25.96 -24.32
N VAL A 10 -47.06 -26.03 -23.05
CA VAL A 10 -46.63 -24.87 -22.26
C VAL A 10 -45.11 -24.75 -22.40
N LEU A 11 -44.67 -23.74 -23.14
CA LEU A 11 -43.28 -23.35 -23.24
C LEU A 11 -42.90 -22.54 -22.03
N LEU A 12 -42.12 -23.12 -21.12
CA LEU A 12 -41.58 -22.44 -19.93
C LEU A 12 -40.38 -21.62 -20.38
N ALA A 13 -40.54 -20.28 -20.48
CA ALA A 13 -39.42 -19.38 -20.72
C ALA A 13 -38.66 -19.17 -19.42
N LEU A 14 -37.45 -19.70 -19.30
CA LEU A 14 -36.50 -19.30 -18.27
C LEU A 14 -35.94 -17.92 -18.60
N PRO A 15 -35.91 -16.97 -17.66
CA PRO A 15 -35.18 -15.74 -17.87
C PRO A 15 -33.67 -16.04 -17.75
N LEU A 16 -32.95 -15.80 -18.83
CA LEU A 16 -31.48 -15.71 -18.81
C LEU A 16 -31.09 -14.47 -17.99
N LEU A 17 -30.70 -14.68 -16.75
CA LEU A 17 -29.94 -13.73 -15.95
C LEU A 17 -28.54 -13.63 -16.59
N ALA A 18 -28.35 -12.69 -17.50
CA ALA A 18 -27.03 -12.22 -17.89
C ALA A 18 -26.46 -11.43 -16.71
N GLY A 19 -25.76 -12.12 -15.81
CA GLY A 19 -24.95 -11.48 -14.80
C GLY A 19 -23.80 -10.74 -15.50
N CYS A 20 -23.68 -9.45 -15.28
CA CYS A 20 -22.47 -8.70 -15.57
C CYS A 20 -21.33 -9.35 -14.80
N LYS A 21 -20.47 -10.08 -15.50
CA LYS A 21 -19.18 -10.50 -14.93
C LYS A 21 -18.33 -9.26 -14.74
N GLY A 22 -17.88 -9.05 -13.51
CA GLY A 22 -16.95 -8.01 -13.18
C GLY A 22 -15.62 -8.19 -13.92
N PHE A 23 -14.91 -7.11 -14.11
CA PHE A 23 -13.70 -6.94 -14.91
C PHE A 23 -12.47 -7.74 -14.40
N TRP A 24 -12.63 -8.61 -13.42
CA TRP A 24 -11.58 -9.48 -12.88
C TRP A 24 -11.94 -10.95 -13.08
N ASP A 25 -11.64 -11.48 -14.27
CA ASP A 25 -11.59 -12.94 -14.45
C ASP A 25 -10.21 -13.43 -14.01
N ALA A 26 -10.17 -14.17 -12.92
CA ALA A 26 -8.99 -14.97 -12.60
C ALA A 26 -8.70 -15.94 -13.77
N PRO A 27 -7.45 -16.09 -14.23
CA PRO A 27 -7.13 -17.01 -15.32
C PRO A 27 -7.49 -18.44 -14.91
N SER A 28 -8.39 -19.08 -15.66
CA SER A 28 -8.76 -20.47 -15.47
C SER A 28 -7.57 -21.37 -15.82
N SER A 29 -7.10 -22.15 -14.85
CA SER A 29 -6.09 -23.18 -15.04
C SER A 29 -6.64 -24.33 -15.90
N SER A 30 -6.29 -24.37 -17.17
CA SER A 30 -6.32 -25.59 -17.98
C SER A 30 -5.22 -25.53 -19.05
N SER A 31 -4.08 -26.14 -18.76
CA SER A 31 -3.29 -26.76 -19.85
C SER A 31 -2.26 -27.74 -19.27
N THR A 32 -2.36 -28.97 -19.68
CA THR A 32 -1.25 -29.91 -19.78
C THR A 32 -0.24 -29.38 -20.78
N GLY A 33 0.91 -28.88 -20.28
CA GLY A 33 2.02 -28.42 -21.13
C GLY A 33 3.26 -28.27 -20.27
N THR A 34 4.26 -29.08 -20.54
CA THR A 34 5.60 -29.03 -19.96
C THR A 34 6.19 -27.63 -20.05
N GLY A 35 6.57 -27.04 -18.90
CA GLY A 35 7.45 -25.86 -18.81
C GLY A 35 6.73 -24.52 -18.73
N SER A 36 5.71 -24.36 -17.87
CA SER A 36 5.21 -23.05 -17.48
C SER A 36 5.80 -22.69 -16.12
N THR A 37 6.74 -21.76 -16.10
CA THR A 37 7.05 -20.99 -14.92
C THR A 37 5.84 -20.09 -14.64
N THR A 38 4.92 -20.54 -13.80
CA THR A 38 3.89 -19.67 -13.22
C THR A 38 4.61 -18.57 -12.45
N ALA A 39 4.39 -17.33 -12.88
CA ALA A 39 4.74 -16.18 -12.03
C ALA A 39 4.14 -16.44 -10.66
N SER A 40 4.96 -16.48 -9.60
CA SER A 40 4.49 -16.69 -8.26
C SER A 40 3.72 -15.43 -7.85
N SER A 41 2.40 -15.49 -7.85
CA SER A 41 1.55 -14.50 -7.20
C SER A 41 1.94 -14.45 -5.73
N GLY A 42 2.26 -13.26 -5.21
CA GLY A 42 2.56 -13.06 -3.80
C GLY A 42 4.03 -12.76 -3.47
N ASN A 43 4.81 -12.25 -4.41
CA ASN A 43 6.16 -11.76 -4.13
C ASN A 43 6.09 -10.46 -3.33
N PHE A 44 6.99 -10.31 -2.36
CA PHE A 44 7.16 -9.06 -1.61
C PHE A 44 8.63 -8.83 -1.26
N TYR A 45 8.95 -7.57 -1.03
CA TYR A 45 10.32 -7.10 -0.90
C TYR A 45 10.44 -6.20 0.33
N VAL A 46 11.45 -6.47 1.16
CA VAL A 46 11.71 -5.78 2.42
C VAL A 46 13.05 -5.06 2.34
N LEU A 47 13.08 -3.79 2.69
CA LEU A 47 14.33 -3.05 2.86
C LEU A 47 15.02 -3.47 4.14
N ASN A 48 16.26 -3.92 4.01
CA ASN A 48 17.16 -4.27 5.08
C ASN A 48 18.18 -3.13 5.22
N ALA A 49 17.91 -2.18 6.12
CA ALA A 49 18.68 -0.95 6.20
C ALA A 49 20.13 -1.20 6.66
N GLN A 50 20.33 -2.04 7.67
CA GLN A 50 21.67 -2.30 8.21
C GLN A 50 22.62 -2.93 7.20
N ALA A 51 22.09 -3.82 6.35
CA ALA A 51 22.89 -4.52 5.35
C ALA A 51 22.94 -3.85 3.99
N SER A 52 22.19 -2.74 3.78
CA SER A 52 22.00 -2.11 2.46
C SER A 52 21.57 -3.13 1.40
N GLN A 53 20.48 -3.84 1.67
CA GLN A 53 19.96 -4.92 0.85
C GLN A 53 18.44 -4.85 0.72
N ILE A 54 17.92 -5.54 -0.29
CA ILE A 54 16.50 -5.89 -0.43
C ILE A 54 16.37 -7.38 -0.18
N ALA A 55 15.63 -7.77 0.84
CA ALA A 55 15.24 -9.16 1.03
C ALA A 55 13.95 -9.43 0.25
N GLY A 56 14.02 -10.31 -0.73
CA GLY A 56 12.86 -10.72 -1.55
C GLY A 56 12.31 -12.06 -1.10
N TYR A 57 10.99 -12.16 -1.04
CA TYR A 57 10.27 -13.34 -0.56
C TYR A 57 9.05 -13.64 -1.41
N TYR A 58 8.57 -14.87 -1.30
CA TYR A 58 7.26 -15.31 -1.79
C TYR A 58 6.60 -16.25 -0.79
N ILE A 59 5.30 -16.44 -0.92
CA ILE A 59 4.56 -17.40 -0.10
C ILE A 59 4.46 -18.74 -0.82
N ASN A 60 4.92 -19.78 -0.15
CA ASN A 60 4.80 -21.15 -0.62
C ASN A 60 4.12 -22.02 0.45
N ALA A 61 2.93 -22.50 0.16
CA ALA A 61 2.13 -23.33 1.07
C ALA A 61 1.98 -22.73 2.49
N GLY A 62 1.81 -21.41 2.58
CA GLY A 62 1.65 -20.67 3.85
C GLY A 62 2.97 -20.39 4.58
N ALA A 63 4.12 -20.63 3.97
CA ALA A 63 5.43 -20.30 4.52
C ALA A 63 6.13 -19.23 3.71
N VAL A 64 6.79 -18.29 4.40
CA VAL A 64 7.67 -17.30 3.76
C VAL A 64 8.93 -18.00 3.26
N THR A 65 9.22 -17.84 1.98
CA THR A 65 10.38 -18.42 1.32
C THR A 65 11.17 -17.33 0.60
N ALA A 66 12.48 -17.32 0.76
CA ALA A 66 13.33 -16.36 0.07
C ALA A 66 13.34 -16.60 -1.46
N LEU A 67 13.28 -15.51 -2.21
CA LEU A 67 13.44 -15.55 -3.67
C LEU A 67 14.87 -15.95 -4.05
N THR A 68 15.01 -16.53 -5.23
CA THR A 68 16.34 -16.87 -5.77
C THR A 68 17.19 -15.61 -5.90
N GLY A 69 18.41 -15.66 -5.34
CA GLY A 69 19.32 -14.51 -5.34
C GLY A 69 19.09 -13.50 -4.21
N SER A 70 18.02 -13.66 -3.42
CA SER A 70 17.79 -12.85 -2.20
C SER A 70 18.85 -13.17 -1.13
N PRO A 71 19.33 -12.14 -0.38
CA PRO A 71 19.05 -10.71 -0.53
C PRO A 71 19.85 -10.04 -1.67
N TYR A 72 19.24 -9.02 -2.28
CA TYR A 72 19.82 -8.26 -3.38
C TYR A 72 20.54 -7.01 -2.85
N THR A 73 21.72 -6.72 -3.39
CA THR A 73 22.52 -5.56 -2.97
C THR A 73 21.90 -4.26 -3.49
N VAL A 74 21.87 -3.24 -2.62
CA VAL A 74 21.49 -1.87 -2.97
C VAL A 74 22.74 -0.99 -2.99
N PRO A 75 22.91 -0.08 -3.97
CA PRO A 75 24.13 0.73 -4.13
C PRO A 75 24.47 1.64 -2.95
N ALA A 76 23.50 1.99 -2.10
CA ALA A 76 23.68 2.81 -0.91
C ALA A 76 22.62 2.48 0.15
N LEU A 77 22.69 3.14 1.31
CA LEU A 77 21.70 2.97 2.39
C LEU A 77 20.27 3.19 1.86
N PRO A 78 19.39 2.17 1.91
CA PRO A 78 18.04 2.28 1.39
C PRO A 78 17.14 3.10 2.33
N ILE A 79 16.18 3.83 1.76
CA ILE A 79 15.27 4.72 2.48
C ILE A 79 13.81 4.31 2.25
N ALA A 80 13.39 4.17 0.99
CA ALA A 80 12.02 3.85 0.61
C ALA A 80 11.98 2.87 -0.56
N ILE A 81 10.88 2.13 -0.70
CA ILE A 81 10.68 1.12 -1.74
C ILE A 81 9.26 1.19 -2.27
N THR A 82 9.09 0.95 -3.57
CA THR A 82 7.77 0.74 -4.19
C THR A 82 7.88 -0.20 -5.37
N VAL A 83 6.84 -1.01 -5.60
CA VAL A 83 6.67 -1.84 -6.79
C VAL A 83 5.75 -1.12 -7.76
N ALA A 84 6.10 -1.10 -9.03
CA ALA A 84 5.24 -0.55 -10.07
C ALA A 84 3.98 -1.42 -10.26
N PRO A 85 2.79 -0.83 -10.51
CA PRO A 85 1.54 -1.60 -10.69
C PRO A 85 1.59 -2.69 -11.77
N ASN A 86 2.47 -2.54 -12.78
CA ASN A 86 2.67 -3.58 -13.81
C ASN A 86 3.54 -4.76 -13.35
N ASN A 87 4.03 -4.77 -12.12
CA ASN A 87 4.93 -5.78 -11.55
C ASN A 87 6.24 -6.03 -12.33
N ALA A 88 6.61 -5.12 -13.23
CA ALA A 88 7.83 -5.26 -14.04
C ALA A 88 9.03 -4.58 -13.38
N PHE A 89 8.80 -3.60 -12.50
CA PHE A 89 9.85 -2.77 -11.91
C PHE A 89 9.61 -2.55 -10.42
N LEU A 90 10.73 -2.42 -9.73
CA LEU A 90 10.78 -2.02 -8.32
C LEU A 90 11.74 -0.84 -8.21
N TYR A 91 11.35 0.18 -7.47
CA TYR A 91 12.15 1.38 -7.22
C TYR A 91 12.58 1.44 -5.76
N VAL A 92 13.86 1.76 -5.55
CA VAL A 92 14.44 1.96 -4.22
C VAL A 92 15.09 3.32 -4.14
N SER A 93 14.60 4.15 -3.23
CA SER A 93 15.30 5.36 -2.83
C SER A 93 16.44 5.02 -1.87
N THR A 94 17.57 5.65 -2.07
CA THR A 94 18.78 5.47 -1.27
C THR A 94 19.43 6.81 -0.94
N ALA A 95 20.45 6.80 -0.10
CA ALA A 95 21.27 7.97 0.19
C ALA A 95 21.99 8.56 -1.05
N ASN A 96 22.05 7.83 -2.17
CA ASN A 96 22.72 8.24 -3.41
C ASN A 96 21.74 8.44 -4.59
N GLY A 97 20.44 8.43 -4.34
CA GLY A 97 19.43 8.59 -5.37
C GLY A 97 18.49 7.39 -5.48
N ILE A 98 17.61 7.42 -6.48
CA ILE A 98 16.60 6.39 -6.74
C ILE A 98 17.10 5.44 -7.82
N TYR A 99 17.07 4.16 -7.51
CA TYR A 99 17.46 3.08 -8.41
C TYR A 99 16.25 2.24 -8.81
N ASP A 100 16.25 1.79 -10.06
CA ASP A 100 15.26 0.88 -10.60
C ASP A 100 15.83 -0.54 -10.73
N TYR A 101 14.97 -1.52 -10.46
CA TYR A 101 15.22 -2.95 -10.62
C TYR A 101 14.15 -3.53 -11.52
N THR A 102 14.55 -4.42 -12.43
CA THR A 102 13.59 -5.28 -13.12
C THR A 102 13.20 -6.43 -12.21
N ILE A 103 11.91 -6.76 -12.23
CA ILE A 103 11.36 -7.94 -11.55
C ILE A 103 11.23 -9.05 -12.59
N GLY A 104 11.95 -10.15 -12.40
CA GLY A 104 11.87 -11.31 -13.28
C GLY A 104 10.60 -12.12 -13.04
N THR A 105 10.39 -13.13 -13.87
CA THR A 105 9.15 -13.94 -13.87
C THR A 105 8.90 -14.73 -12.59
N THR A 106 9.94 -14.98 -11.80
CA THR A 106 9.86 -15.66 -10.49
C THR A 106 10.08 -14.69 -9.33
N GLY A 107 10.14 -13.37 -9.61
CA GLY A 107 10.27 -12.32 -8.62
C GLY A 107 11.71 -11.89 -8.34
N GLU A 108 12.71 -12.50 -8.96
CA GLU A 108 14.10 -12.13 -8.78
C GLU A 108 14.39 -10.70 -9.28
N LEU A 109 15.20 -9.96 -8.54
CA LEU A 109 15.56 -8.59 -8.85
C LEU A 109 16.88 -8.50 -9.62
N SER A 110 16.91 -7.65 -10.64
CA SER A 110 18.13 -7.26 -11.33
C SER A 110 18.21 -5.75 -11.42
N LEU A 111 19.32 -5.16 -10.96
CA LEU A 111 19.54 -3.72 -11.01
C LEU A 111 19.56 -3.26 -12.48
N ALA A 112 18.72 -2.29 -12.80
CA ALA A 112 18.50 -1.81 -14.16
C ALA A 112 19.31 -0.54 -14.47
N ASN A 113 19.00 0.16 -15.55
CA ASN A 113 19.56 1.44 -15.95
C ASN A 113 21.11 1.50 -15.91
N SER A 114 21.78 0.38 -16.25
CA SER A 114 23.25 0.26 -16.19
C SER A 114 23.83 0.60 -14.80
N SER A 115 23.07 0.34 -13.75
CA SER A 115 23.39 0.65 -12.34
C SER A 115 23.52 2.15 -12.03
N ALA A 116 23.01 3.03 -12.89
CA ALA A 116 22.90 4.46 -12.62
C ALA A 116 21.53 4.76 -11.95
N PRO A 117 21.46 5.71 -11.02
CA PRO A 117 20.17 6.15 -10.47
C PRO A 117 19.34 6.85 -11.55
N ILE A 118 18.01 6.71 -11.46
CA ILE A 118 17.06 7.42 -12.33
C ILE A 118 16.80 8.86 -11.85
N SER A 119 17.05 9.14 -10.57
CA SER A 119 17.07 10.47 -9.95
C SER A 119 18.16 10.52 -8.88
N SER A 120 18.68 11.72 -8.59
CA SER A 120 19.61 11.96 -7.47
C SER A 120 18.91 12.20 -6.13
N ASP A 121 17.58 12.20 -6.08
CA ASP A 121 16.81 12.54 -4.91
C ASP A 121 16.80 11.41 -3.88
N GLN A 122 16.69 11.82 -2.62
CA GLN A 122 16.58 10.91 -1.48
C GLN A 122 15.13 10.91 -1.00
N ALA A 123 14.28 10.18 -1.72
CA ALA A 123 12.87 10.13 -1.42
C ALA A 123 12.61 9.47 -0.05
N ALA A 124 11.88 10.17 0.82
CA ALA A 124 11.37 9.62 2.07
C ALA A 124 10.22 8.66 1.85
N SER A 125 9.43 8.90 0.81
CA SER A 125 8.32 8.05 0.38
C SER A 125 8.10 8.24 -1.12
N MET A 126 7.68 7.19 -1.80
CA MET A 126 7.41 7.23 -3.25
C MET A 126 6.36 6.18 -3.64
N GLN A 127 5.64 6.46 -4.72
CA GLN A 127 4.69 5.56 -5.32
C GLN A 127 4.64 5.77 -6.84
N VAL A 128 4.43 4.69 -7.58
CA VAL A 128 4.17 4.74 -9.03
C VAL A 128 2.68 4.87 -9.27
N ASP A 129 2.28 5.71 -10.23
CA ASP A 129 0.91 5.88 -10.67
C ASP A 129 0.34 4.62 -11.33
N ALA A 130 -0.99 4.48 -11.37
CA ALA A 130 -1.64 3.29 -11.93
C ALA A 130 -1.33 3.07 -13.42
N SER A 131 -1.05 4.14 -14.16
CA SER A 131 -0.67 4.05 -15.58
C SER A 131 0.79 3.67 -15.83
N ASN A 132 1.61 3.55 -14.77
CA ASN A 132 3.05 3.31 -14.83
C ASN A 132 3.81 4.35 -15.68
N SER A 133 3.42 5.60 -15.61
CA SER A 133 3.99 6.72 -16.36
C SER A 133 4.78 7.68 -15.50
N TRP A 134 4.51 7.70 -14.20
CA TRP A 134 5.09 8.63 -13.24
C TRP A 134 5.49 7.94 -11.94
N LEU A 135 6.68 8.23 -11.46
CA LEU A 135 7.08 7.98 -10.08
C LEU A 135 6.90 9.27 -9.29
N VAL A 136 5.97 9.28 -8.34
CA VAL A 136 5.75 10.43 -7.45
C VAL A 136 6.52 10.20 -6.16
N GLU A 137 7.23 11.22 -5.70
CA GLU A 137 8.06 11.14 -4.50
C GLU A 137 7.98 12.39 -3.63
N SER A 138 8.32 12.20 -2.37
CA SER A 138 8.55 13.28 -1.40
C SER A 138 9.94 13.17 -0.81
N VAL A 139 10.67 14.28 -0.77
CA VAL A 139 12.05 14.34 -0.28
C VAL A 139 12.06 14.89 1.15
N SER A 140 12.70 14.16 2.07
CA SER A 140 12.82 14.59 3.46
C SER A 140 13.56 15.93 3.57
N GLY A 141 12.97 16.87 4.33
CA GLY A 141 13.54 18.20 4.51
C GLY A 141 13.32 19.17 3.34
N ALA A 142 12.79 18.72 2.21
CA ALA A 142 12.30 19.57 1.13
C ALA A 142 10.82 19.87 1.32
N SER A 143 10.41 21.08 0.94
CA SER A 143 8.98 21.47 0.88
C SER A 143 8.46 21.24 -0.54
N LEU A 144 8.70 20.06 -1.10
CA LEU A 144 8.39 19.73 -2.48
C LEU A 144 7.87 18.30 -2.60
N VAL A 145 6.95 18.09 -3.51
CA VAL A 145 6.62 16.78 -4.07
C VAL A 145 7.01 16.78 -5.53
N TYR A 146 7.65 15.72 -5.98
CA TYR A 146 8.14 15.55 -7.34
C TYR A 146 7.36 14.49 -8.08
N ALA A 147 7.32 14.60 -9.40
CA ALA A 147 6.86 13.57 -10.31
C ALA A 147 7.93 13.36 -11.40
N ILE A 148 8.48 12.16 -11.42
CA ILE A 148 9.51 11.73 -12.38
C ILE A 148 8.82 10.95 -13.48
N PRO A 149 8.88 11.38 -14.76
CA PRO A 149 8.28 10.61 -15.85
C PRO A 149 9.10 9.35 -16.10
N ILE A 150 8.46 8.19 -16.04
CA ILE A 150 9.08 6.88 -16.24
C ILE A 150 8.55 6.19 -17.50
N ASN A 151 9.38 5.32 -18.07
CA ASN A 151 8.99 4.47 -19.19
C ASN A 151 8.46 3.14 -18.66
N SER A 152 7.18 2.85 -18.88
CA SER A 152 6.50 1.63 -18.41
C SER A 152 7.10 0.31 -18.94
N SER A 153 7.94 0.37 -19.99
CA SER A 153 8.58 -0.81 -20.58
C SER A 153 10.02 -1.02 -20.12
N THR A 154 10.70 0.04 -19.64
CA THR A 154 12.11 -0.03 -19.24
C THR A 154 12.36 0.32 -17.77
N GLY A 155 11.40 0.91 -17.08
CA GLY A 155 11.52 1.43 -15.71
C GLY A 155 12.29 2.74 -15.61
N ALA A 156 13.13 3.07 -16.57
CA ALA A 156 14.00 4.23 -16.54
C ALA A 156 13.24 5.56 -16.66
N ALA A 157 13.79 6.63 -16.09
CA ALA A 157 13.27 7.97 -16.31
C ALA A 157 13.33 8.34 -17.80
N THR A 158 12.25 8.94 -18.33
CA THR A 158 12.15 9.31 -19.74
C THR A 158 12.78 10.68 -20.04
N SER A 159 12.90 11.53 -19.04
CA SER A 159 13.60 12.81 -19.10
C SER A 159 14.20 13.12 -17.74
N HIS A 160 15.26 13.92 -17.72
CA HIS A 160 15.83 14.42 -16.47
C HIS A 160 15.09 15.63 -15.90
N THR A 161 13.99 16.05 -16.54
CA THR A 161 13.19 17.19 -16.09
C THR A 161 12.07 16.67 -15.20
N GLU A 162 12.37 16.56 -13.94
CA GLU A 162 11.38 16.28 -12.90
C GLU A 162 10.39 17.43 -12.82
N GLN A 163 9.12 17.09 -12.62
CA GLN A 163 8.08 18.07 -12.35
C GLN A 163 7.88 18.15 -10.84
N PHE A 164 7.66 19.34 -10.33
CA PHE A 164 7.45 19.50 -8.88
C PHE A 164 6.44 20.58 -8.54
N VAL A 165 5.90 20.49 -7.34
CA VAL A 165 5.07 21.54 -6.74
C VAL A 165 5.51 21.80 -5.31
N ALA A 166 5.46 23.07 -4.89
CA ALA A 166 5.80 23.46 -3.54
C ALA A 166 4.71 23.06 -2.55
N LEU A 167 5.14 22.49 -1.43
CA LEU A 167 4.32 22.15 -0.28
C LEU A 167 4.43 23.24 0.78
N PRO A 168 3.36 23.47 1.58
CA PRO A 168 3.38 24.50 2.63
C PRO A 168 4.21 24.11 3.88
N ALA A 169 4.76 22.90 3.92
CA ALA A 169 5.60 22.43 5.02
C ALA A 169 6.70 21.50 4.51
N SER A 170 7.81 21.41 5.26
CA SER A 170 9.01 20.64 4.90
C SER A 170 9.13 19.29 5.63
N SER A 171 8.25 19.01 6.58
CA SER A 171 8.27 17.74 7.33
C SER A 171 7.47 16.66 6.60
N VAL A 172 7.87 16.33 5.40
CA VAL A 172 7.19 15.33 4.56
C VAL A 172 7.46 13.93 5.10
N GLN A 173 6.40 13.11 5.25
CA GLN A 173 6.44 11.78 5.81
C GLN A 173 6.13 10.71 4.77
N GLN A 174 4.98 10.80 4.13
CA GLN A 174 4.48 9.76 3.23
C GLN A 174 3.67 10.38 2.08
N VAL A 175 3.75 9.76 0.90
CA VAL A 175 2.88 10.04 -0.25
C VAL A 175 1.96 8.86 -0.52
N ALA A 176 0.77 9.16 -1.06
CA ALA A 176 -0.14 8.18 -1.64
C ALA A 176 -0.82 8.76 -2.88
N ILE A 177 -0.94 7.97 -3.94
CA ILE A 177 -1.66 8.32 -5.16
C ILE A 177 -3.03 7.65 -5.11
N SER A 178 -4.09 8.34 -5.52
CA SER A 178 -5.39 7.70 -5.68
C SER A 178 -5.38 6.73 -6.87
N PRO A 179 -6.07 5.57 -6.79
CA PRO A 179 -6.12 4.59 -7.87
C PRO A 179 -6.60 5.10 -9.22
N ASP A 180 -7.40 6.18 -9.21
CA ASP A 180 -7.89 6.88 -10.42
C ASP A 180 -6.86 7.86 -11.03
N ASP A 181 -5.66 7.98 -10.44
CA ASP A 181 -4.60 8.93 -10.83
C ASP A 181 -5.06 10.41 -10.83
N LEU A 182 -6.04 10.78 -10.00
CA LEU A 182 -6.51 12.17 -9.94
C LEU A 182 -5.95 12.97 -8.77
N HIS A 183 -5.39 12.30 -7.74
CA HIS A 183 -4.91 12.96 -6.53
C HIS A 183 -3.61 12.34 -6.01
N VAL A 184 -2.72 13.20 -5.53
CA VAL A 184 -1.59 12.83 -4.68
C VAL A 184 -1.83 13.40 -3.29
N PHE A 185 -1.75 12.58 -2.26
CA PHE A 185 -1.83 12.94 -0.86
C PHE A 185 -0.44 12.91 -0.24
N VAL A 186 -0.11 13.93 0.55
CA VAL A 186 1.21 14.02 1.21
C VAL A 186 1.02 14.34 2.69
N ALA A 187 1.43 13.43 3.56
CA ALA A 187 1.50 13.69 5.00
C ALA A 187 2.70 14.61 5.30
N MET A 188 2.47 15.73 5.98
CA MET A 188 3.48 16.77 6.21
C MET A 188 3.72 17.05 7.70
N GLY A 189 3.63 16.05 8.56
CA GLY A 189 3.81 16.23 9.99
C GLY A 189 2.85 17.29 10.56
N ALA A 190 3.38 18.26 11.29
CA ALA A 190 2.59 19.36 11.86
C ALA A 190 1.95 20.25 10.77
N GLY A 191 2.40 20.21 9.54
CA GLY A 191 1.79 20.89 8.39
C GLY A 191 0.46 20.31 7.92
N GLY A 192 0.04 19.17 8.47
CA GLY A 192 -1.18 18.46 8.07
C GLY A 192 -0.98 17.61 6.83
N THR A 193 -1.97 17.55 5.96
CA THR A 193 -1.91 16.73 4.74
C THR A 193 -2.19 17.60 3.51
N ALA A 194 -1.28 17.57 2.54
CA ALA A 194 -1.50 18.19 1.24
C ALA A 194 -2.34 17.27 0.35
N ILE A 195 -3.19 17.88 -0.45
CA ILE A 195 -3.90 17.27 -1.57
C ILE A 195 -3.45 17.98 -2.83
N VAL A 196 -2.83 17.26 -3.74
CA VAL A 196 -2.34 17.77 -5.01
C VAL A 196 -3.16 17.11 -6.12
N PRO A 197 -3.92 17.87 -6.92
CA PRO A 197 -4.54 17.33 -8.12
C PRO A 197 -3.47 16.71 -9.04
N PHE A 198 -3.76 15.55 -9.60
CA PHE A 198 -2.82 14.80 -10.42
C PHE A 198 -3.46 14.49 -11.78
N ASN A 199 -2.70 14.64 -12.84
CA ASN A 199 -3.17 14.36 -14.20
C ASN A 199 -2.03 13.78 -15.03
N THR A 200 -1.99 12.48 -15.14
CA THR A 200 -0.93 11.73 -15.82
C THR A 200 -0.78 12.04 -17.30
N ALA A 201 -1.84 12.54 -17.96
CA ALA A 201 -1.81 12.94 -19.37
C ALA A 201 -1.14 14.30 -19.60
N ASN A 202 -0.87 15.08 -18.53
CA ASN A 202 -0.27 16.39 -18.62
C ASN A 202 1.27 16.29 -18.48
N PRO A 203 2.08 16.98 -19.29
CA PRO A 203 3.52 17.07 -19.08
C PRO A 203 3.92 17.67 -17.71
N ASN A 204 3.04 18.46 -17.09
CA ASN A 204 3.13 18.90 -15.70
C ASN A 204 1.97 18.28 -14.92
N PRO A 205 2.14 17.08 -14.36
CA PRO A 205 1.01 16.33 -13.81
C PRO A 205 0.49 16.88 -12.48
N LEU A 206 1.31 17.64 -11.73
CA LEU A 206 1.00 18.13 -10.39
C LEU A 206 0.29 19.49 -10.43
N GLY A 207 -0.90 19.54 -9.87
CA GLY A 207 -1.75 20.73 -9.81
C GLY A 207 -1.55 21.60 -8.56
N VAL A 208 -2.48 22.51 -8.33
CA VAL A 208 -2.43 23.46 -7.22
C VAL A 208 -2.73 22.78 -5.89
N VAL A 209 -1.82 22.88 -4.93
CA VAL A 209 -1.91 22.27 -3.61
C VAL A 209 -3.03 22.88 -2.76
N SER A 210 -3.83 22.02 -2.16
CA SER A 210 -4.70 22.37 -1.03
C SER A 210 -4.27 21.58 0.21
N THR A 211 -4.71 22.03 1.42
CA THR A 211 -4.21 21.43 2.67
C THR A 211 -5.34 21.15 3.64
N ILE A 212 -5.32 19.97 4.25
CA ILE A 212 -6.10 19.62 5.43
C ILE A 212 -5.23 19.84 6.65
N PRO A 213 -5.56 20.76 7.56
CA PRO A 213 -4.79 20.96 8.78
C PRO A 213 -4.91 19.76 9.71
N VAL A 214 -3.92 19.57 10.59
CA VAL A 214 -3.99 18.58 11.66
C VAL A 214 -5.22 18.81 12.54
N LYS A 215 -5.79 17.75 13.09
CA LYS A 215 -6.98 17.82 13.96
C LYS A 215 -6.71 18.60 15.25
N ASN A 216 -5.50 18.42 15.78
CA ASN A 216 -5.03 19.13 16.97
C ASN A 216 -3.70 19.81 16.64
N SER A 217 -3.52 21.07 17.02
CA SER A 217 -2.29 21.84 16.74
C SER A 217 -1.02 21.24 17.36
N ALA A 218 -1.13 20.36 18.35
CA ALA A 218 -0.02 19.60 18.90
C ALA A 218 0.22 18.26 18.16
N GLY A 219 -0.59 17.92 17.15
CA GLY A 219 -0.51 16.69 16.40
C GLY A 219 0.35 16.80 15.15
N ALA A 220 0.52 15.67 14.49
CA ALA A 220 1.26 15.54 13.23
C ALA A 220 0.60 14.46 12.34
N ALA A 221 0.46 14.73 11.04
CA ALA A 221 0.07 13.76 10.04
C ALA A 221 1.30 12.93 9.65
N LEU A 222 1.28 11.63 9.93
CA LEU A 222 2.41 10.72 9.73
C LEU A 222 2.22 9.81 8.51
N SER A 223 0.99 9.43 8.22
CA SER A 223 0.68 8.49 7.14
C SER A 223 -0.58 8.89 6.38
N VAL A 224 -0.64 8.43 5.14
CA VAL A 224 -1.80 8.58 4.24
C VAL A 224 -2.07 7.26 3.54
N GLY A 225 -3.33 7.00 3.23
CA GLY A 225 -3.74 5.85 2.44
C GLY A 225 -5.00 6.17 1.65
N VAL A 226 -5.22 5.49 0.54
CA VAL A 226 -6.40 5.67 -0.31
C VAL A 226 -7.12 4.34 -0.48
N ASP A 227 -8.42 4.36 -0.42
CA ASP A 227 -9.29 3.21 -0.67
C ASP A 227 -9.10 2.71 -2.12
N PRO A 228 -8.95 1.40 -2.35
CA PRO A 228 -8.67 0.85 -3.68
C PRO A 228 -9.79 1.10 -4.72
N SER A 229 -10.97 1.52 -4.26
CA SER A 229 -12.11 1.86 -5.12
C SER A 229 -12.39 3.37 -5.17
N ASP A 230 -11.43 4.21 -4.82
CA ASP A 230 -11.53 5.69 -4.87
C ASP A 230 -12.71 6.27 -4.08
N ARG A 231 -13.12 5.61 -2.99
CA ARG A 231 -14.25 6.06 -2.17
C ARG A 231 -13.81 6.95 -1.02
N LEU A 232 -12.71 6.57 -0.37
CA LEU A 232 -12.20 7.17 0.86
C LEU A 232 -10.70 7.41 0.76
N PHE A 233 -10.22 8.39 1.52
CA PHE A 233 -8.81 8.48 1.87
C PHE A 233 -8.66 8.65 3.37
N TYR A 234 -7.49 8.26 3.87
CA TYR A 234 -7.17 8.09 5.27
C TYR A 234 -5.94 8.89 5.64
N ILE A 235 -5.96 9.50 6.83
CA ILE A 235 -4.82 10.21 7.39
C ILE A 235 -4.57 9.67 8.80
N GLY A 236 -3.35 9.21 9.05
CA GLY A 236 -2.88 8.83 10.38
C GLY A 236 -2.27 10.04 11.10
N GLU A 237 -2.88 10.47 12.20
CA GLU A 237 -2.40 11.63 12.97
C GLU A 237 -2.11 11.27 14.42
N THR A 238 -1.04 11.85 14.96
CA THR A 238 -0.79 11.86 16.42
C THR A 238 -1.75 12.84 17.11
N VAL A 239 -2.04 12.62 18.38
CA VAL A 239 -2.88 13.54 19.19
C VAL A 239 -4.24 13.88 18.55
N ALA A 240 -4.75 13.01 17.66
CA ALA A 240 -6.04 13.21 17.00
C ALA A 240 -7.23 12.80 17.89
N THR A 241 -6.99 11.93 18.88
CA THR A 241 -7.99 11.46 19.85
C THR A 241 -7.59 11.79 21.28
N SER A 242 -8.43 11.46 22.25
CA SER A 242 -8.16 11.69 23.68
C SER A 242 -7.79 10.38 24.39
N GLY A 243 -7.07 10.49 25.51
CA GLY A 243 -6.67 9.34 26.34
C GLY A 243 -5.18 9.11 26.39
N SER A 244 -4.74 7.88 26.69
CA SER A 244 -3.32 7.51 26.81
C SER A 244 -2.68 7.17 25.46
N ASN A 245 -3.48 6.65 24.52
CA ASN A 245 -3.09 6.36 23.12
C ASN A 245 -3.86 7.33 22.22
N THR A 246 -3.26 8.47 21.94
CA THR A 246 -3.93 9.62 21.33
C THR A 246 -3.88 9.65 19.80
N GLY A 247 -3.23 8.67 19.17
CA GLY A 247 -3.23 8.52 17.71
C GLY A 247 -4.62 8.26 17.17
N GLY A 248 -4.90 8.73 15.98
CA GLY A 248 -6.19 8.56 15.31
C GLY A 248 -6.08 8.41 13.81
N LEU A 249 -7.08 7.70 13.27
CA LEU A 249 -7.33 7.58 11.84
C LEU A 249 -8.42 8.58 11.45
N ARG A 250 -8.06 9.60 10.70
CA ARG A 250 -9.01 10.50 10.06
C ARG A 250 -9.44 9.94 8.72
N VAL A 251 -10.71 10.02 8.43
CA VAL A 251 -11.29 9.42 7.23
C VAL A 251 -12.11 10.44 6.48
N PHE A 252 -11.87 10.54 5.19
CA PHE A 252 -12.51 11.51 4.32
C PHE A 252 -13.13 10.82 3.12
N ASN A 253 -14.27 11.32 2.67
CA ASN A 253 -14.82 10.96 1.38
C ASN A 253 -13.93 11.59 0.28
N LEU A 254 -13.44 10.79 -0.66
CA LEU A 254 -12.50 11.25 -1.69
C LEU A 254 -13.12 12.30 -2.61
N SER A 255 -14.32 12.05 -3.10
CA SER A 255 -14.96 12.93 -4.09
C SER A 255 -15.36 14.30 -3.54
N THR A 256 -15.63 14.41 -2.23
CA THR A 256 -16.09 15.65 -1.60
C THR A 256 -15.07 16.31 -0.68
N VAL A 257 -14.00 15.60 -0.36
CA VAL A 257 -12.96 15.98 0.61
C VAL A 257 -13.56 16.33 1.99
N LYS A 258 -14.69 15.69 2.33
CA LYS A 258 -15.35 15.89 3.63
C LYS A 258 -14.98 14.78 4.61
N GLU A 259 -14.59 15.17 5.81
CA GLU A 259 -14.33 14.24 6.92
C GLU A 259 -15.63 13.51 7.30
N LEU A 260 -15.53 12.18 7.48
CA LEU A 260 -16.69 11.36 7.86
C LEU A 260 -17.17 11.70 9.28
N SER A 261 -18.46 11.54 9.50
CA SER A 261 -19.03 11.58 10.85
C SER A 261 -18.46 10.44 11.70
N GLY A 262 -17.95 10.75 12.87
CA GLY A 262 -17.27 9.78 13.75
C GLY A 262 -15.74 9.78 13.62
N SER A 263 -15.18 10.39 12.59
CA SER A 263 -13.75 10.65 12.50
C SER A 263 -13.31 11.79 13.45
N PRO A 264 -12.12 11.69 14.07
CA PRO A 264 -11.12 10.64 14.00
C PRO A 264 -11.49 9.39 14.81
N TYR A 265 -11.12 8.21 14.26
CA TYR A 265 -11.21 6.93 14.97
C TYR A 265 -9.92 6.66 15.74
N ALA A 266 -10.02 6.20 17.00
CA ALA A 266 -8.83 5.91 17.79
C ALA A 266 -8.02 4.76 17.17
N SER A 267 -6.75 5.01 16.90
CA SER A 267 -5.85 4.00 16.28
C SER A 267 -5.21 3.04 17.29
N ALA A 268 -5.59 3.13 18.56
CA ALA A 268 -5.09 2.33 19.67
C ALA A 268 -3.59 2.52 20.02
N GLY A 269 -2.91 3.47 19.40
CA GLY A 269 -1.51 3.83 19.69
C GLY A 269 -1.26 5.32 19.67
N LEU A 270 0.02 5.72 19.64
CA LEU A 270 0.42 7.12 19.66
C LEU A 270 0.78 7.67 18.28
N ALA A 271 1.39 6.83 17.44
CA ALA A 271 1.97 7.22 16.17
C ALA A 271 1.47 6.29 15.05
N PRO A 272 0.35 6.59 14.40
CA PRO A 272 -0.17 5.84 13.26
C PRO A 272 0.73 6.06 12.05
N TYR A 273 1.65 5.13 11.81
CA TYR A 273 2.78 5.29 10.90
C TYR A 273 2.57 4.69 9.53
N SER A 274 1.74 3.66 9.43
CA SER A 274 1.35 3.05 8.16
C SER A 274 -0.14 2.75 8.16
N ILE A 275 -0.79 2.96 7.02
CA ILE A 275 -2.22 2.68 6.78
C ILE A 275 -2.32 1.73 5.61
N LEU A 276 -3.01 0.62 5.80
CA LEU A 276 -3.29 -0.37 4.77
C LEU A 276 -4.80 -0.53 4.58
N PRO A 277 -5.43 0.14 3.61
CA PRO A 277 -6.72 -0.28 3.09
C PRO A 277 -6.54 -1.59 2.32
N LEU A 278 -7.34 -2.62 2.60
CA LEU A 278 -7.28 -3.87 1.85
C LEU A 278 -7.83 -3.72 0.44
N SER A 279 -7.36 -4.56 -0.46
CA SER A 279 -7.80 -4.61 -1.86
C SER A 279 -9.30 -4.85 -2.01
N SER A 280 -9.93 -5.54 -1.05
CA SER A 280 -11.38 -5.71 -0.97
C SER A 280 -12.14 -4.40 -0.71
N GLY A 281 -11.49 -3.41 -0.08
CA GLY A 281 -12.10 -2.17 0.39
C GLY A 281 -13.00 -2.34 1.62
N ASP A 282 -13.08 -3.53 2.22
CA ASP A 282 -13.95 -3.81 3.36
C ASP A 282 -13.27 -3.55 4.71
N TYR A 283 -11.96 -3.46 4.72
CA TYR A 283 -11.16 -3.25 5.93
C TYR A 283 -10.02 -2.28 5.69
N VAL A 284 -9.64 -1.57 6.76
CA VAL A 284 -8.43 -0.76 6.83
C VAL A 284 -7.69 -1.05 8.14
N TYR A 285 -6.37 -1.21 8.05
CA TYR A 285 -5.50 -1.43 9.20
C TYR A 285 -4.55 -0.26 9.38
N VAL A 286 -4.22 0.02 10.64
CA VAL A 286 -3.32 1.09 11.04
C VAL A 286 -2.23 0.53 11.91
N VAL A 287 -1.00 0.66 11.48
CA VAL A 287 0.18 0.32 12.27
C VAL A 287 0.57 1.52 13.12
N ASN A 288 0.62 1.32 14.43
CA ASN A 288 1.13 2.32 15.36
C ASN A 288 2.51 1.92 15.86
N ARG A 289 3.51 2.80 15.70
CA ARG A 289 4.89 2.54 16.15
C ARG A 289 5.03 2.25 17.62
N GLN A 290 4.15 2.83 18.44
CA GLN A 290 4.21 2.66 19.88
C GLN A 290 2.85 2.85 20.55
N VAL A 291 2.70 2.25 21.71
CA VAL A 291 1.64 2.54 22.65
C VAL A 291 2.20 3.28 23.86
N SER A 292 1.34 3.96 24.63
CA SER A 292 1.78 4.70 25.82
C SER A 292 2.54 3.79 26.79
N GLY A 293 3.77 4.20 27.12
CA GLY A 293 4.65 3.47 28.05
C GLY A 293 5.42 2.29 27.45
N SER A 294 5.37 2.07 26.12
CA SER A 294 6.09 0.99 25.44
C SER A 294 6.58 1.41 24.07
N SER A 295 7.72 0.89 23.63
CA SER A 295 8.18 0.96 22.23
C SER A 295 7.56 -0.12 21.33
N THR A 296 6.83 -1.09 21.90
CA THR A 296 6.09 -2.09 21.13
C THR A 296 4.88 -1.44 20.47
N GLY A 297 4.75 -1.66 19.18
CA GLY A 297 3.62 -1.16 18.41
C GLY A 297 2.42 -2.09 18.45
N VAL A 298 1.33 -1.64 17.83
CA VAL A 298 0.10 -2.42 17.63
C VAL A 298 -0.49 -2.12 16.26
N ILE A 299 -1.23 -3.09 15.71
CA ILE A 299 -2.09 -2.88 14.55
C ILE A 299 -3.53 -2.74 15.05
N ALA A 300 -4.21 -1.66 14.67
CA ALA A 300 -5.65 -1.49 14.84
C ALA A 300 -6.35 -1.78 13.51
N GLY A 301 -7.46 -2.50 13.55
CA GLY A 301 -8.28 -2.81 12.37
C GLY A 301 -9.66 -2.17 12.45
N PHE A 302 -10.20 -1.81 11.30
CA PHE A 302 -11.54 -1.25 11.14
C PHE A 302 -12.23 -1.90 9.96
N SER A 303 -13.51 -2.26 10.14
CA SER A 303 -14.38 -2.57 9.01
C SER A 303 -14.91 -1.29 8.38
N VAL A 304 -14.98 -1.26 7.07
CA VAL A 304 -15.54 -0.16 6.26
C VAL A 304 -16.92 -0.60 5.76
N THR A 305 -17.94 0.15 6.09
CA THR A 305 -19.30 -0.15 5.66
C THR A 305 -19.91 1.06 4.95
N SER A 306 -20.84 0.80 4.04
CA SER A 306 -21.59 1.87 3.37
C SER A 306 -23.08 1.56 3.35
N SER A 307 -23.89 2.60 3.57
CA SER A 307 -25.33 2.56 3.41
C SER A 307 -25.80 3.84 2.73
N ASN A 308 -26.48 3.74 1.59
CA ASN A 308 -26.92 4.87 0.81
C ASN A 308 -25.80 5.89 0.51
N SER A 309 -24.62 5.40 0.13
CA SER A 309 -23.41 6.21 -0.12
C SER A 309 -22.86 6.95 1.12
N ILE A 310 -23.32 6.63 2.31
CA ILE A 310 -22.76 7.11 3.58
C ILE A 310 -21.84 6.04 4.11
N PHE A 311 -20.55 6.40 4.24
CA PHE A 311 -19.51 5.50 4.77
C PHE A 311 -19.38 5.65 6.28
N SER A 312 -19.06 4.55 6.93
CA SER A 312 -18.70 4.53 8.35
C SER A 312 -17.65 3.45 8.62
N LEU A 313 -16.81 3.68 9.62
CA LEU A 313 -15.87 2.69 10.11
C LEU A 313 -16.30 2.19 11.48
N THR A 314 -16.07 0.90 11.72
CA THR A 314 -16.25 0.29 13.02
C THR A 314 -14.95 -0.41 13.41
N ALA A 315 -14.41 -0.06 14.59
CA ALA A 315 -13.22 -0.74 15.11
C ALA A 315 -13.51 -2.21 15.36
N LEU A 316 -12.57 -3.09 15.02
CA LEU A 316 -12.69 -4.54 15.24
C LEU A 316 -12.68 -4.93 16.73
N GLY A 317 -12.41 -3.98 17.63
CA GLY A 317 -12.47 -4.18 19.08
C GLY A 317 -11.26 -4.86 19.70
N SER A 318 -10.35 -5.39 18.88
CA SER A 318 -9.05 -5.94 19.31
C SER A 318 -7.92 -5.30 18.52
N THR A 319 -6.74 -5.23 19.14
CA THR A 319 -5.49 -4.89 18.44
C THR A 319 -4.69 -6.15 18.16
N PHE A 320 -3.88 -6.11 17.09
CA PHE A 320 -3.04 -7.23 16.71
C PHE A 320 -1.59 -6.91 17.06
N SER A 321 -0.90 -7.91 17.60
CA SER A 321 0.47 -7.77 18.06
C SER A 321 1.42 -7.63 16.87
N VAL A 322 2.23 -6.61 16.90
CA VAL A 322 3.36 -6.37 16.00
C VAL A 322 4.62 -6.21 16.85
N GLY A 323 5.78 -5.95 16.30
CA GLY A 323 7.05 -5.88 17.05
C GLY A 323 7.39 -4.49 17.59
N THR A 324 8.67 -4.21 17.65
CA THR A 324 9.22 -2.95 18.17
C THR A 324 9.41 -1.97 17.02
N ASN A 325 8.88 -0.76 17.16
CA ASN A 325 8.90 0.28 16.13
C ASN A 325 8.46 -0.23 14.75
N PRO A 326 7.23 -0.73 14.59
CA PRO A 326 6.75 -1.16 13.29
C PRO A 326 6.68 0.01 12.30
N GLU A 327 7.09 -0.26 11.06
CA GLU A 327 7.33 0.77 10.05
C GLU A 327 6.29 0.76 8.93
N SER A 328 5.98 -0.42 8.42
CA SER A 328 5.18 -0.55 7.20
C SER A 328 4.41 -1.85 7.16
N MET A 329 3.33 -1.88 6.39
CA MET A 329 2.46 -3.03 6.20
C MET A 329 1.96 -3.11 4.77
N VAL A 330 1.85 -4.33 4.22
CA VAL A 330 1.30 -4.59 2.90
C VAL A 330 0.38 -5.81 2.92
N GLU A 331 -0.57 -5.85 1.99
CA GLU A 331 -1.35 -7.03 1.61
C GLU A 331 -0.64 -7.73 0.45
N ASP A 332 -0.64 -9.06 0.41
CA ASP A 332 -0.16 -9.81 -0.75
C ASP A 332 -1.15 -9.75 -1.92
N SER A 333 -0.68 -10.00 -3.13
CA SER A 333 -1.52 -9.92 -4.35
C SER A 333 -2.69 -10.91 -4.37
N THR A 334 -2.71 -11.90 -3.48
CA THR A 334 -3.83 -12.85 -3.37
C THR A 334 -4.93 -12.39 -2.42
N GLY A 335 -4.69 -11.33 -1.64
CA GLY A 335 -5.59 -10.87 -0.57
C GLY A 335 -5.72 -11.87 0.58
N THR A 336 -4.75 -12.79 0.74
CA THR A 336 -4.79 -13.85 1.75
C THR A 336 -3.92 -13.54 2.95
N PHE A 337 -2.82 -12.81 2.73
CA PHE A 337 -1.83 -12.49 3.74
C PHE A 337 -1.62 -10.99 3.87
N VAL A 338 -1.34 -10.59 5.09
CA VAL A 338 -0.85 -9.24 5.42
C VAL A 338 0.52 -9.38 6.05
N PHE A 339 1.48 -8.56 5.63
CA PHE A 339 2.83 -8.53 6.18
C PHE A 339 3.12 -7.19 6.82
N ALA A 340 3.77 -7.22 7.97
CA ALA A 340 4.28 -6.04 8.66
C ALA A 340 5.77 -6.19 8.94
N VAL A 341 6.49 -5.08 8.88
CA VAL A 341 7.92 -5.00 9.21
C VAL A 341 8.15 -4.07 10.38
N ASP A 342 9.12 -4.45 11.20
CA ASP A 342 9.50 -3.80 12.46
C ASP A 342 10.98 -3.43 12.42
N PHE A 343 11.34 -2.22 12.84
CA PHE A 343 12.75 -1.75 12.87
C PHE A 343 13.52 -2.25 14.06
N GLY A 344 13.32 -3.10 14.78
CA GLY A 344 14.06 -3.57 15.95
C GLY A 344 13.37 -4.77 16.57
N GLY A 345 12.66 -5.47 15.71
CA GLY A 345 12.00 -6.72 16.05
C GLY A 345 13.00 -7.89 16.17
N ASN A 346 12.47 -9.03 16.52
CA ASN A 346 13.09 -10.31 16.33
C ASN A 346 11.98 -11.37 16.43
N PRO A 347 11.37 -11.71 15.30
CA PRO A 347 11.69 -11.31 13.93
C PRO A 347 11.24 -9.89 13.55
N ASP A 348 11.92 -9.28 12.56
CA ASP A 348 11.56 -7.99 11.95
C ASP A 348 10.44 -8.10 10.91
N LEU A 349 10.14 -9.28 10.42
CA LEU A 349 9.07 -9.58 9.48
C LEU A 349 8.02 -10.47 10.12
N LYS A 350 6.76 -10.04 10.11
CA LYS A 350 5.60 -10.80 10.57
C LYS A 350 4.54 -10.92 9.49
N GLY A 351 3.98 -12.12 9.33
CA GLY A 351 2.86 -12.39 8.45
C GLY A 351 1.60 -12.76 9.23
N TYR A 352 0.47 -12.39 8.66
CA TYR A 352 -0.86 -12.64 9.22
C TYR A 352 -1.75 -13.23 8.14
N THR A 353 -2.63 -14.15 8.55
CA THR A 353 -3.82 -14.53 7.79
C THR A 353 -5.05 -13.89 8.43
N PHE A 354 -6.17 -13.96 7.72
CA PHE A 354 -7.46 -13.54 8.28
C PHE A 354 -8.09 -14.67 9.07
N ASP A 355 -8.61 -14.35 10.28
CA ASP A 355 -9.39 -15.29 11.11
C ASP A 355 -10.66 -15.70 10.36
N THR A 356 -10.90 -16.99 10.28
CA THR A 356 -12.06 -17.55 9.58
C THR A 356 -13.38 -17.43 10.36
N THR A 357 -13.30 -17.15 11.66
CA THR A 357 -14.46 -17.01 12.57
C THR A 357 -14.81 -15.54 12.80
N ASN A 358 -13.80 -14.71 13.05
CA ASN A 358 -13.94 -13.29 13.30
C ASN A 358 -13.45 -12.52 12.07
N VAL A 359 -14.35 -12.25 11.15
CA VAL A 359 -14.00 -11.64 9.85
C VAL A 359 -13.28 -10.31 10.03
N GLY A 360 -12.14 -10.18 9.37
CA GLY A 360 -11.27 -9.01 9.46
C GLY A 360 -10.28 -9.04 10.63
N TYR A 361 -10.30 -10.06 11.49
CA TYR A 361 -9.26 -10.23 12.51
C TYR A 361 -8.00 -10.83 11.87
N LEU A 362 -6.84 -10.41 12.36
CA LEU A 362 -5.54 -10.90 11.92
C LEU A 362 -5.00 -11.95 12.89
N ASP A 363 -4.70 -13.14 12.36
CA ASP A 363 -4.03 -14.22 13.07
C ASP A 363 -2.54 -14.22 12.68
N ALA A 364 -1.65 -14.01 13.64
CA ALA A 364 -0.22 -14.11 13.38
C ALA A 364 0.17 -15.58 13.11
N VAL A 365 0.56 -15.90 11.90
CA VAL A 365 0.87 -17.28 11.48
C VAL A 365 2.29 -17.47 11.03
N ILE A 366 2.98 -16.39 10.61
CA ILE A 366 4.31 -16.47 10.05
C ILE A 366 5.20 -15.44 10.73
N SER A 367 6.32 -15.90 11.24
CA SER A 367 7.48 -15.08 11.51
C SER A 367 8.63 -15.61 10.65
N SER A 368 9.49 -14.72 10.15
CA SER A 368 10.66 -15.15 9.42
C SER A 368 11.55 -16.02 10.34
N ALA A 369 12.13 -17.08 9.78
CA ALA A 369 13.05 -17.93 10.53
C ALA A 369 14.37 -17.20 10.75
N THR A 370 15.04 -17.49 11.86
CA THR A 370 16.41 -17.02 12.14
C THR A 370 17.33 -17.29 10.94
N GLY A 371 17.96 -16.25 10.41
CA GLY A 371 18.84 -16.33 9.23
C GLY A 371 18.19 -15.91 7.91
N SER A 372 16.86 -15.81 7.85
CA SER A 372 16.13 -15.19 6.74
C SER A 372 15.40 -13.92 7.18
N ASP A 373 15.53 -13.55 8.44
CA ASP A 373 14.95 -12.35 9.01
C ASP A 373 15.68 -11.10 8.48
N PRO A 374 14.97 -10.10 7.94
CA PRO A 374 15.57 -8.82 7.61
C PRO A 374 16.13 -8.17 8.88
N VAL A 375 17.21 -7.42 8.77
CA VAL A 375 17.81 -6.70 9.88
C VAL A 375 17.55 -5.21 9.76
N GLU A 376 16.89 -4.63 10.76
CA GLU A 376 16.42 -3.24 10.73
C GLU A 376 15.54 -3.00 9.49
N ALA A 377 14.43 -3.75 9.40
CA ALA A 377 13.48 -3.63 8.31
C ALA A 377 12.76 -2.28 8.39
N THR A 378 12.87 -1.47 7.34
CA THR A 378 12.35 -0.08 7.31
C THR A 378 11.14 0.10 6.41
N ALA A 379 10.99 -0.72 5.39
CA ALA A 379 9.86 -0.64 4.48
C ALA A 379 9.62 -1.98 3.79
N ILE A 380 8.39 -2.19 3.33
CA ILE A 380 7.97 -3.37 2.59
C ILE A 380 7.11 -2.95 1.40
N ALA A 381 7.28 -3.61 0.27
CA ALA A 381 6.43 -3.46 -0.91
C ALA A 381 6.06 -4.85 -1.45
N ALA A 382 4.82 -5.03 -1.85
CA ALA A 382 4.32 -6.27 -2.46
C ALA A 382 4.11 -6.08 -3.97
N ALA A 383 4.26 -7.17 -4.73
CA ALA A 383 3.75 -7.23 -6.10
C ALA A 383 2.21 -7.23 -6.07
N HIS A 384 1.59 -6.67 -7.10
CA HIS A 384 0.14 -6.45 -7.21
C HIS A 384 -0.57 -7.60 -7.93
#